data_f409efe80fbcf83702bc1c2322b4f7cf
#
_entry.id   f409efe80fbcf83702bc1c2322b4f7cf
#
_cell.length_a   1.000
_cell.length_b   1.000
_cell.length_c   1.000
_cell.angle_alpha   90.00
_cell.angle_beta   90.00
_cell.angle_gamma   90.00
#
_symmetry.space_group_name_H-M   'P 1'
#
loop_
_entity.id
_entity.type
_entity.pdbx_description
1 polymer ?
#
loop_
_entity_poly.entity_id
_entity_poly.type
_entity_poly.pdbx_seq_one_letter_code
_entity_poly.pdbx_strand_id
1 'polypeptide(L)'
;DRIRGRCEVPEGPPSCADGAEDSGLIALLARLNHDGRMPLSKLSEACGIPVRRLRRLLPRLEADGRLVLRTDVARPYTPWPVLAWYFLRVPATQLARMQGMFAALDEVRMAAAGLGPANAILSVWLRDLGDVQRFDTTLGMRIPGVSVEDRSVVFRSLKHLGRLLWPDGRRGATVE
;
A
#
# COMPACT_ATOMS: atom_id res chain seq x y z
N ASP A 1 -2.38 18.25 7.86
CA ASP A 1 -2.87 18.71 6.53
C ASP A 1 -1.78 18.70 5.45
N ARG A 2 -0.92 17.65 5.41
CA ARG A 2 0.15 17.48 4.40
C ARG A 2 0.46 16.02 4.08
N ILE A 3 -0.56 15.16 3.88
CA ILE A 3 -0.34 13.78 3.42
C ILE A 3 -1.23 13.51 2.18
N ARG A 4 -1.39 14.49 1.31
CA ARG A 4 -1.97 14.30 -0.02
C ARG A 4 -0.88 14.36 -1.09
N GLY A 5 0.10 13.44 -1.04
CA GLY A 5 0.92 13.15 -2.21
C GLY A 5 0.07 12.40 -3.22
N ARG A 6 -0.21 12.99 -4.38
CA ARG A 6 -0.76 12.26 -5.53
C ARG A 6 0.22 11.16 -5.89
N CYS A 7 -0.17 9.92 -5.70
CA CYS A 7 0.52 8.80 -6.30
C CYS A 7 0.06 8.74 -7.77
N GLU A 8 0.73 9.45 -8.65
CA GLU A 8 0.59 9.21 -10.09
C GLU A 8 1.25 7.86 -10.35
N VAL A 9 0.45 6.87 -10.72
CA VAL A 9 0.94 5.56 -11.15
C VAL A 9 1.51 5.75 -12.56
N PRO A 10 2.79 5.43 -12.82
CA PRO A 10 3.34 5.47 -14.17
C PRO A 10 2.55 4.53 -15.09
N GLU A 11 2.11 5.00 -16.23
CA GLU A 11 1.49 4.17 -17.25
C GLU A 11 2.57 3.33 -17.93
N GLY A 12 2.57 2.02 -17.67
CA GLY A 12 3.38 1.03 -18.37
C GLY A 12 4.23 0.14 -17.45
N PRO A 13 4.50 -1.11 -17.85
CA PRO A 13 5.43 -1.96 -17.14
C PRO A 13 6.86 -1.41 -17.26
N PRO A 14 7.69 -1.49 -16.19
CA PRO A 14 9.08 -1.08 -16.27
C PRO A 14 9.80 -1.90 -17.33
N SER A 15 10.54 -1.25 -18.24
CA SER A 15 11.35 -1.95 -19.23
C SER A 15 12.46 -2.73 -18.54
N CYS A 16 12.51 -4.04 -18.77
CA CYS A 16 13.60 -4.89 -18.33
C CYS A 16 14.84 -4.59 -19.21
N ALA A 17 15.71 -3.72 -18.73
CA ALA A 17 17.02 -3.52 -19.33
C ALA A 17 18.11 -3.63 -18.24
N ASP A 18 19.07 -4.51 -18.51
CA ASP A 18 20.40 -4.69 -17.94
C ASP A 18 20.56 -5.47 -16.62
N GLY A 19 20.82 -6.78 -16.75
CA GLY A 19 20.96 -7.76 -15.66
C GLY A 19 22.13 -7.56 -14.68
N ALA A 20 23.10 -6.67 -14.91
CA ALA A 20 24.21 -6.40 -13.98
C ALA A 20 23.88 -5.23 -13.03
N GLU A 21 23.05 -4.28 -13.45
CA GLU A 21 22.53 -3.22 -12.56
C GLU A 21 21.46 -3.77 -11.61
N ASP A 22 20.81 -4.87 -11.97
CA ASP A 22 19.72 -5.48 -11.18
C ASP A 22 20.20 -6.11 -9.87
N SER A 23 21.36 -6.75 -9.82
CA SER A 23 21.83 -7.42 -8.58
C SER A 23 22.13 -6.40 -7.47
N GLY A 24 22.75 -5.28 -7.80
CA GLY A 24 23.00 -4.19 -6.85
C GLY A 24 21.70 -3.49 -6.40
N LEU A 25 20.74 -3.35 -7.29
CA LEU A 25 19.44 -2.76 -6.99
C LEU A 25 18.59 -3.70 -6.11
N ILE A 26 18.59 -5.00 -6.38
CA ILE A 26 17.89 -5.99 -5.54
C ILE A 26 18.46 -5.98 -4.12
N ALA A 27 19.79 -5.99 -3.96
CA ALA A 27 20.44 -5.90 -2.64
C ALA A 27 20.08 -4.59 -1.92
N LEU A 28 20.06 -3.47 -2.63
CA LEU A 28 19.66 -2.16 -2.11
C LEU A 28 18.21 -2.18 -1.62
N LEU A 29 17.28 -2.69 -2.43
CA LEU A 29 15.86 -2.77 -2.10
C LEU A 29 15.61 -3.71 -0.92
N ALA A 30 16.30 -4.84 -0.84
CA ALA A 30 16.22 -5.75 0.30
C ALA A 30 16.64 -5.08 1.61
N ARG A 31 17.71 -4.29 1.61
CA ARG A 31 18.17 -3.54 2.78
C ARG A 31 17.19 -2.44 3.17
N LEU A 32 16.66 -1.68 2.22
CA LEU A 32 15.66 -0.65 2.45
C LEU A 32 14.32 -1.25 2.91
N ASN A 33 13.94 -2.43 2.43
CA ASN A 33 12.78 -3.16 2.94
C ASN A 33 12.95 -3.56 4.39
N HIS A 34 14.18 -3.92 4.80
CA HIS A 34 14.48 -4.21 6.20
C HIS A 34 14.44 -2.93 7.07
N ASP A 35 15.08 -1.85 6.62
CA ASP A 35 15.08 -0.56 7.30
C ASP A 35 15.14 0.61 6.29
N GLY A 36 13.98 1.18 5.98
CA GLY A 36 13.86 2.33 5.07
C GLY A 36 14.49 3.63 5.60
N ARG A 37 14.94 3.64 6.86
CA ARG A 37 15.67 4.77 7.48
C ARG A 37 17.16 4.50 7.65
N MET A 38 17.67 3.42 7.05
CA MET A 38 19.09 3.07 7.16
C MET A 38 19.99 4.24 6.69
N PRO A 39 20.99 4.65 7.49
CA PRO A 39 21.95 5.67 7.07
C PRO A 39 22.69 5.28 5.80
N LEU A 40 22.95 6.26 4.91
CA LEU A 40 23.61 6.01 3.62
C LEU A 40 24.98 5.34 3.76
N SER A 41 25.73 5.60 4.83
CA SER A 41 27.00 4.93 5.12
C SER A 41 26.83 3.43 5.31
N LYS A 42 25.88 3.03 6.17
CA LYS A 42 25.57 1.61 6.41
C LYS A 42 25.00 0.92 5.16
N LEU A 43 24.16 1.64 4.40
CA LEU A 43 23.62 1.15 3.15
C LEU A 43 24.72 0.92 2.11
N SER A 44 25.70 1.83 2.05
CA SER A 44 26.89 1.71 1.20
C SER A 44 27.72 0.49 1.53
N GLU A 45 28.01 0.26 2.81
CA GLU A 45 28.74 -0.92 3.29
C GLU A 45 27.99 -2.21 2.96
N ALA A 46 26.68 -2.24 3.23
CA ALA A 46 25.84 -3.42 3.04
C ALA A 46 25.62 -3.83 1.58
N CYS A 47 25.64 -2.86 0.65
CA CYS A 47 25.35 -3.08 -0.78
C CYS A 47 26.58 -2.95 -1.66
N GLY A 48 27.75 -2.55 -1.12
CA GLY A 48 28.96 -2.29 -1.93
C GLY A 48 28.82 -1.09 -2.88
N ILE A 49 27.81 -0.23 -2.70
CA ILE A 49 27.56 0.92 -3.58
C ILE A 49 28.09 2.19 -2.91
N PRO A 50 29.01 2.94 -3.54
CA PRO A 50 29.55 4.17 -2.96
C PRO A 50 28.45 5.17 -2.57
N VAL A 51 28.60 5.83 -1.40
CA VAL A 51 27.63 6.82 -0.87
C VAL A 51 27.28 7.90 -1.92
N ARG A 52 28.27 8.35 -2.68
CA ARG A 52 28.06 9.34 -3.77
C ARG A 52 27.10 8.82 -4.85
N ARG A 53 27.18 7.52 -5.18
CA ARG A 53 26.26 6.88 -6.14
C ARG A 53 24.88 6.73 -5.55
N LEU A 54 24.76 6.32 -4.26
CA LEU A 54 23.48 6.21 -3.55
C LEU A 54 22.73 7.54 -3.48
N ARG A 55 23.43 8.65 -3.19
CA ARG A 55 22.84 10.01 -3.15
C ARG A 55 22.24 10.45 -4.49
N ARG A 56 22.70 9.89 -5.60
CA ARG A 56 22.15 10.17 -6.94
C ARG A 56 21.09 9.16 -7.36
N LEU A 57 21.25 7.91 -6.92
CA LEU A 57 20.37 6.80 -7.32
C LEU A 57 19.02 6.85 -6.62
N LEU A 58 19.01 7.03 -5.28
CA LEU A 58 17.76 6.99 -4.51
C LEU A 58 16.72 8.03 -4.97
N PRO A 59 17.05 9.33 -5.12
CA PRO A 59 16.08 10.31 -5.61
C PRO A 59 15.58 10.01 -7.03
N ARG A 60 16.41 9.38 -7.89
CA ARG A 60 15.95 8.96 -9.22
C ARG A 60 14.94 7.83 -9.13
N LEU A 61 15.23 6.80 -8.32
CA LEU A 61 14.31 5.68 -8.12
C LEU A 61 12.96 6.14 -7.53
N GLU A 62 12.99 7.15 -6.66
CA GLU A 62 11.77 7.77 -6.12
C GLU A 62 11.02 8.55 -7.21
N ALA A 63 11.73 9.38 -7.99
CA ALA A 63 11.13 10.17 -9.08
C ALA A 63 10.53 9.28 -10.18
N ASP A 64 11.20 8.15 -10.48
CA ASP A 64 10.75 7.17 -11.48
C ASP A 64 9.65 6.24 -10.94
N GLY A 65 9.23 6.39 -9.67
CA GLY A 65 8.24 5.52 -9.01
C GLY A 65 8.72 4.09 -8.77
N ARG A 66 10.03 3.79 -9.00
CA ARG A 66 10.63 2.46 -8.77
C ARG A 66 10.92 2.19 -7.29
N LEU A 67 11.02 3.24 -6.48
CA LEU A 67 11.15 3.18 -5.03
C LEU A 67 10.07 4.05 -4.41
N VAL A 68 9.27 3.45 -3.53
CA VAL A 68 8.28 4.18 -2.72
C VAL A 68 8.56 3.88 -1.25
N LEU A 69 8.93 4.90 -0.49
CA LEU A 69 9.08 4.79 0.96
C LEU A 69 7.75 5.15 1.63
N ARG A 70 7.23 4.24 2.46
CA ARG A 70 5.99 4.42 3.22
C ARG A 70 6.26 4.33 4.71
N THR A 71 5.52 5.10 5.48
CA THR A 71 5.46 4.94 6.93
C THR A 71 4.21 4.15 7.27
N ASP A 72 4.40 2.95 7.82
CA ASP A 72 3.30 2.19 8.42
C ASP A 72 3.15 2.56 9.89
N VAL A 73 1.92 2.76 10.31
CA VAL A 73 1.56 3.06 11.70
C VAL A 73 0.85 1.86 12.28
N ALA A 74 1.20 1.49 13.50
CA ALA A 74 0.47 0.45 14.23
C ALA A 74 -0.97 0.91 14.45
N ARG A 75 -1.90 0.35 13.69
CA ARG A 75 -3.29 0.77 13.58
C ARG A 75 -4.01 0.90 14.93
N PRO A 76 -3.82 0.01 15.93
CA PRO A 76 -4.45 0.18 17.24
C PRO A 76 -4.13 1.49 17.97
N TYR A 77 -3.05 2.17 17.57
CA TYR A 77 -2.63 3.46 18.13
C TYR A 77 -3.06 4.65 17.27
N THR A 78 -3.93 4.43 16.31
CA THR A 78 -4.49 5.47 15.44
C THR A 78 -5.97 5.69 15.73
N PRO A 79 -6.58 6.80 15.27
CA PRO A 79 -8.02 6.99 15.33
C PRO A 79 -8.83 5.99 14.50
N TRP A 80 -8.19 5.09 13.74
CA TRP A 80 -8.83 4.09 12.86
C TRP A 80 -8.36 2.67 13.21
N PRO A 81 -8.72 2.12 14.38
CA PRO A 81 -8.26 0.82 14.83
C PRO A 81 -8.89 -0.35 14.07
N VAL A 82 -10.03 -0.15 13.42
CA VAL A 82 -10.76 -1.22 12.72
C VAL A 82 -10.29 -1.31 11.27
N LEU A 83 -9.90 -2.50 10.83
CA LEU A 83 -9.62 -2.83 9.44
C LEU A 83 -10.74 -3.71 8.91
N ALA A 84 -11.32 -3.33 7.80
CA ALA A 84 -12.30 -4.14 7.09
C ALA A 84 -11.86 -4.37 5.64
N TRP A 85 -12.13 -5.59 5.15
CA TRP A 85 -12.05 -5.93 3.75
C TRP A 85 -13.45 -5.90 3.16
N TYR A 86 -13.57 -5.27 1.99
CA TYR A 86 -14.80 -5.22 1.21
C TYR A 86 -14.57 -5.87 -0.14
N PHE A 87 -15.46 -6.77 -0.49
CA PHE A 87 -15.51 -7.42 -1.79
C PHE A 87 -16.74 -6.88 -2.52
N LEU A 88 -16.51 -6.13 -3.58
CA LEU A 88 -17.54 -5.37 -4.27
C LEU A 88 -17.74 -5.86 -5.69
N ARG A 89 -18.98 -5.75 -6.15
CA ARG A 89 -19.28 -5.80 -7.57
C ARG A 89 -19.61 -4.40 -8.05
N VAL A 90 -18.74 -3.89 -8.92
CA VAL A 90 -18.88 -2.59 -9.57
C VAL A 90 -19.43 -2.80 -10.98
N PRO A 91 -20.46 -2.04 -11.41
CA PRO A 91 -20.99 -2.13 -12.77
C PRO A 91 -19.91 -1.90 -13.82
N ALA A 92 -19.97 -2.67 -14.92
CA ALA A 92 -18.99 -2.58 -16.01
C ALA A 92 -18.83 -1.15 -16.57
N THR A 93 -19.90 -0.37 -16.58
CA THR A 93 -19.92 1.03 -17.02
C THR A 93 -19.10 1.96 -16.14
N GLN A 94 -18.75 1.55 -14.91
CA GLN A 94 -18.02 2.35 -13.94
C GLN A 94 -16.58 1.87 -13.72
N LEU A 95 -16.18 0.71 -14.27
CA LEU A 95 -14.84 0.14 -14.07
C LEU A 95 -13.72 1.12 -14.46
N ALA A 96 -13.88 1.85 -15.57
CA ALA A 96 -12.89 2.82 -16.02
C ALA A 96 -12.72 4.03 -15.06
N ARG A 97 -13.71 4.31 -14.21
CA ARG A 97 -13.70 5.43 -13.25
C ARG A 97 -13.39 4.96 -11.81
N MET A 98 -13.32 3.65 -11.60
CA MET A 98 -13.23 3.02 -10.28
C MET A 98 -12.06 3.57 -9.46
N GLN A 99 -10.88 3.77 -10.08
CA GLN A 99 -9.71 4.31 -9.42
C GLN A 99 -9.98 5.68 -8.80
N GLY A 100 -10.53 6.61 -9.55
CA GLY A 100 -10.85 7.97 -9.06
C GLY A 100 -11.94 7.95 -7.98
N MET A 101 -12.95 7.08 -8.13
CA MET A 101 -14.03 6.97 -7.15
C MET A 101 -13.52 6.46 -5.79
N PHE A 102 -12.67 5.42 -5.79
CA PHE A 102 -12.09 4.90 -4.54
C PHE A 102 -11.02 5.80 -3.94
N ALA A 103 -10.25 6.51 -4.77
CA ALA A 103 -9.28 7.48 -4.28
C ALA A 103 -9.93 8.70 -3.56
N ALA A 104 -11.21 8.95 -3.81
CA ALA A 104 -11.98 10.02 -3.16
C ALA A 104 -12.57 9.60 -1.79
N LEU A 105 -12.40 8.35 -1.37
CA LEU A 105 -12.86 7.82 -0.08
C LEU A 105 -11.70 7.79 0.90
N ASP A 106 -11.74 8.64 1.91
CA ASP A 106 -10.65 8.82 2.89
C ASP A 106 -10.38 7.54 3.71
N GLU A 107 -11.39 6.70 3.91
CA GLU A 107 -11.30 5.43 4.63
C GLU A 107 -10.58 4.34 3.83
N VAL A 108 -10.56 4.45 2.50
CA VAL A 108 -9.94 3.45 1.62
C VAL A 108 -8.43 3.59 1.63
N ARG A 109 -7.75 2.52 2.05
CA ARG A 109 -6.27 2.43 2.10
C ARG A 109 -5.68 1.67 0.94
N MET A 110 -6.44 0.74 0.40
CA MET A 110 -6.07 -0.01 -0.78
C MET A 110 -7.33 -0.32 -1.58
N ALA A 111 -7.25 -0.21 -2.88
CA ALA A 111 -8.24 -0.70 -3.82
C ALA A 111 -7.55 -1.56 -4.87
N ALA A 112 -8.13 -2.69 -5.18
CA ALA A 112 -7.66 -3.59 -6.23
C ALA A 112 -8.83 -3.98 -7.14
N ALA A 113 -8.57 -4.05 -8.44
CA ALA A 113 -9.47 -4.67 -9.40
C ALA A 113 -9.17 -6.16 -9.51
N GLY A 114 -10.19 -6.97 -9.70
CA GLY A 114 -10.07 -8.42 -9.83
C GLY A 114 -11.06 -8.98 -10.83
N LEU A 115 -10.94 -10.28 -11.09
CA LEU A 115 -11.88 -11.06 -11.87
C LEU A 115 -12.58 -12.05 -10.94
N GLY A 116 -13.89 -12.20 -11.08
CA GLY A 116 -14.66 -13.11 -10.25
C GLY A 116 -16.02 -12.56 -9.85
N PRO A 117 -16.66 -13.17 -8.84
CA PRO A 117 -17.93 -12.67 -8.29
C PRO A 117 -17.83 -11.23 -7.81
N ALA A 118 -16.78 -10.90 -7.05
CA ALA A 118 -16.36 -9.54 -6.76
C ALA A 118 -15.31 -9.10 -7.77
N ASN A 119 -15.45 -7.88 -8.33
CA ASN A 119 -14.48 -7.32 -9.27
C ASN A 119 -13.71 -6.11 -8.71
N ALA A 120 -13.97 -5.76 -7.44
CA ALA A 120 -13.19 -4.79 -6.68
C ALA A 120 -13.01 -5.25 -5.24
N ILE A 121 -11.82 -5.05 -4.69
CA ILE A 121 -11.48 -5.37 -3.31
C ILE A 121 -10.94 -4.11 -2.66
N LEU A 122 -11.49 -3.74 -1.49
CA LEU A 122 -11.02 -2.59 -0.73
C LEU A 122 -10.48 -3.03 0.63
N SER A 123 -9.41 -2.39 1.05
CA SER A 123 -8.96 -2.37 2.44
C SER A 123 -9.34 -1.02 3.04
N VAL A 124 -10.15 -1.03 4.08
CA VAL A 124 -10.79 0.15 4.65
C VAL A 124 -10.41 0.27 6.13
N TRP A 125 -10.04 1.47 6.56
CA TRP A 125 -9.78 1.78 7.96
C TRP A 125 -10.94 2.58 8.55
N LEU A 126 -11.47 2.11 9.67
CA LEU A 126 -12.65 2.65 10.33
C LEU A 126 -12.35 2.96 11.79
N ARG A 127 -13.11 3.88 12.39
CA ARG A 127 -12.94 4.32 13.78
C ARG A 127 -13.52 3.28 14.75
N ASP A 128 -14.65 2.70 14.38
CA ASP A 128 -15.35 1.71 15.17
C ASP A 128 -16.16 0.76 14.26
N LEU A 129 -16.80 -0.24 14.84
CA LEU A 129 -17.64 -1.19 14.10
C LEU A 129 -18.91 -0.55 13.53
N GLY A 130 -19.42 0.53 14.14
CA GLY A 130 -20.57 1.28 13.62
C GLY A 130 -20.26 2.00 12.31
N ASP A 131 -18.97 2.32 12.06
CA ASP A 131 -18.54 2.90 10.79
C ASP A 131 -18.69 1.93 9.60
N VAL A 132 -18.78 0.62 9.83
CA VAL A 132 -19.02 -0.37 8.77
C VAL A 132 -20.33 -0.04 8.04
N GLN A 133 -21.41 0.18 8.80
CA GLN A 133 -22.70 0.52 8.20
C GLN A 133 -22.71 1.91 7.54
N ARG A 134 -22.02 2.88 8.15
CA ARG A 134 -21.86 4.21 7.56
C ARG A 134 -21.10 4.16 6.23
N PHE A 135 -20.06 3.33 6.18
CA PHE A 135 -19.27 3.15 4.95
C PHE A 135 -20.08 2.45 3.85
N ASP A 136 -20.92 1.44 4.18
CA ASP A 136 -21.84 0.81 3.23
C ASP A 136 -22.76 1.87 2.59
N THR A 137 -23.32 2.74 3.41
CA THR A 137 -24.17 3.84 2.91
C THR A 137 -23.39 4.79 2.01
N THR A 138 -22.16 5.13 2.39
CA THR A 138 -21.28 5.99 1.61
C THR A 138 -20.95 5.37 0.25
N LEU A 139 -20.64 4.07 0.21
CA LEU A 139 -20.39 3.34 -1.04
C LEU A 139 -21.60 3.40 -1.97
N GLY A 140 -22.81 3.12 -1.47
CA GLY A 140 -24.03 3.16 -2.28
C GLY A 140 -24.35 4.54 -2.84
N MET A 141 -24.09 5.60 -2.07
CA MET A 141 -24.27 6.98 -2.53
C MET A 141 -23.21 7.44 -3.54
N ARG A 142 -21.96 7.04 -3.35
CA ARG A 142 -20.82 7.49 -4.17
C ARG A 142 -20.66 6.68 -5.45
N ILE A 143 -21.09 5.42 -5.45
CA ILE A 143 -20.90 4.49 -6.56
C ILE A 143 -22.24 3.84 -6.89
N PRO A 144 -23.10 4.50 -7.70
CA PRO A 144 -24.41 3.98 -8.06
C PRO A 144 -24.32 2.58 -8.69
N GLY A 145 -25.13 1.65 -8.18
CA GLY A 145 -25.18 0.25 -8.66
C GLY A 145 -24.04 -0.63 -8.15
N VAL A 146 -23.21 -0.15 -7.23
CA VAL A 146 -22.28 -1.02 -6.50
C VAL A 146 -23.06 -1.96 -5.59
N SER A 147 -22.65 -3.25 -5.54
CA SER A 147 -23.10 -4.18 -4.50
C SER A 147 -21.93 -4.64 -3.64
N VAL A 148 -22.18 -4.79 -2.36
CA VAL A 148 -21.25 -5.41 -1.41
C VAL A 148 -21.54 -6.90 -1.42
N GLU A 149 -20.67 -7.69 -2.07
CA GLU A 149 -20.80 -9.14 -2.17
C GLU A 149 -20.41 -9.81 -0.84
N ASP A 150 -19.36 -9.29 -0.21
CA ASP A 150 -18.90 -9.74 1.10
C ASP A 150 -18.10 -8.65 1.80
N ARG A 151 -18.00 -8.76 3.13
CA ARG A 151 -17.14 -7.94 3.96
C ARG A 151 -16.65 -8.69 5.18
N SER A 152 -15.42 -8.44 5.57
CA SER A 152 -14.79 -9.09 6.71
C SER A 152 -14.04 -8.09 7.57
N VAL A 153 -14.34 -8.07 8.87
CA VAL A 153 -13.56 -7.28 9.83
C VAL A 153 -12.36 -8.09 10.28
N VAL A 154 -11.17 -7.48 10.17
CA VAL A 154 -9.92 -8.11 10.54
C VAL A 154 -9.66 -7.90 12.04
N PHE A 155 -9.73 -8.95 12.82
CA PHE A 155 -9.43 -8.88 14.26
C PHE A 155 -7.94 -8.65 14.51
N ARG A 156 -7.09 -9.29 13.71
CA ARG A 156 -5.64 -9.23 13.91
C ARG A 156 -4.90 -9.39 12.58
N SER A 157 -3.94 -8.52 12.33
CA SER A 157 -2.96 -8.69 11.26
C SER A 157 -1.74 -9.43 11.82
N LEU A 158 -1.37 -10.56 11.21
CA LEU A 158 -0.25 -11.40 11.66
C LEU A 158 1.05 -11.03 10.96
N LYS A 159 0.96 -10.66 9.69
CA LYS A 159 2.08 -10.27 8.83
C LYS A 159 1.65 -9.13 7.92
N HIS A 160 2.52 -8.14 7.74
CA HIS A 160 2.31 -7.04 6.80
C HIS A 160 3.63 -6.62 6.18
N LEU A 161 3.69 -6.54 4.86
CA LEU A 161 4.87 -6.14 4.08
C LEU A 161 6.17 -6.84 4.53
N GLY A 162 6.14 -8.18 4.66
CA GLY A 162 7.30 -8.98 5.07
C GLY A 162 7.65 -8.91 6.56
N ARG A 163 6.79 -8.31 7.40
CA ARG A 163 7.02 -8.18 8.84
C ARG A 163 5.96 -8.91 9.64
N LEU A 164 6.37 -9.69 10.61
CA LEU A 164 5.46 -10.18 11.63
C LEU A 164 4.99 -9.02 12.50
N LEU A 165 3.76 -9.08 12.94
CA LEU A 165 3.18 -8.09 13.84
C LEU A 165 2.86 -8.70 15.20
N TRP A 166 3.17 -7.96 16.25
CA TRP A 166 2.72 -8.27 17.61
C TRP A 166 1.19 -8.12 17.74
N PRO A 167 0.55 -8.71 18.77
CA PRO A 167 -0.91 -8.57 18.96
C PRO A 167 -1.40 -7.13 19.00
N ASP A 168 -0.58 -6.21 19.48
CA ASP A 168 -0.85 -4.78 19.55
C ASP A 168 -0.55 -4.02 18.23
N GLY A 169 -0.20 -4.73 17.16
CA GLY A 169 0.09 -4.16 15.85
C GLY A 169 1.51 -3.60 15.69
N ARG A 170 2.33 -3.63 16.74
CA ARG A 170 3.74 -3.22 16.63
C ARG A 170 4.54 -4.20 15.79
N ARG A 171 5.58 -3.67 15.16
CA ARG A 171 6.50 -4.41 14.33
C ARG A 171 7.27 -5.48 15.13
N GLY A 172 7.22 -6.72 14.67
CA GLY A 172 8.06 -7.82 15.10
C GLY A 172 9.21 -8.10 14.13
N ALA A 173 9.61 -9.37 14.01
CA ALA A 173 10.68 -9.82 13.14
C ALA A 173 10.33 -9.61 11.64
N THR A 174 11.36 -9.36 10.82
CA THR A 174 11.24 -9.41 9.36
C THR A 174 11.33 -10.87 8.93
N VAL A 175 10.47 -11.28 8.00
CA VAL A 175 10.45 -12.61 7.40
C VAL A 175 10.66 -12.42 5.90
N GLU A 176 11.71 -13.03 5.38
CA GLU A 176 12.02 -13.07 3.95
C GLU A 176 11.09 -14.02 3.19
#